data_c6f9fa5bf7fd516a8f3e811307655bf8
#
_entry.id   c6f9fa5bf7fd516a8f3e811307655bf8
#
_cell.length_a   1.000
_cell.length_b   1.000
_cell.length_c   1.000
_cell.angle_alpha   90.00
_cell.angle_beta   90.00
_cell.angle_gamma   90.00
#
_symmetry.space_group_name_H-M   'P 1'
#
loop_
_entity.id
_entity.type
_entity.pdbx_description
1 polymer ?
#
loop_
_entity_poly.entity_id
_entity_poly.type
_entity_poly.pdbx_seq_one_letter_code
_entity_poly.pdbx_strand_id
1 'polypeptide(L)'
;MKKPIIIAALAALCCAFNASADDNGQIVKTGYSYGPLPAISFDSDKGFQYGALLQLYNYGDGSSYPMYKSKWYFEISAFTKGSQMYTIMYDKIELFPGVRFCATAKYMKDSAYDFYGFNGYNSNVDRTGAFYWPTGVISNPEILGMGFSSENLPYFSPFYKLKRDMFFTRADFIGEITPHLHWMAGYHLHFFKQGTVNFDNLNKGKKDESKYYYTKTLLDYYTDWGIIPEDEKNGGVYSCLRAGIEYDTRDKEGAPTRGIWADAHVNIAPKWLGSSSDSYRYSLTWRQYFPLIGNDVLTFAYRLNWEGTFGNHVPYYILPYLTVVGCDNDVDGMGGSKTCRGIVRGRVLGLDTGLYTAELRWRFFQKQMFNQNIALGLNLFSDGAMAFRGVNTAYNPVNAEGLASKGLYDLLVTGKKDTPHISVGAGFRFIMNENFIIALDYGMPVSKFYKDGNPLKGQDGDGGMYIGLGYLF
;
A
#
# COMPACT_ATOMS: atom_id res chain seq x y z
N MET A 1 24.62 0.63 -27.33
CA MET A 1 23.95 -0.64 -27.72
C MET A 1 23.16 -1.24 -26.53
N LYS A 2 22.02 -0.67 -26.12
CA LYS A 2 21.15 -1.25 -25.05
C LYS A 2 19.64 -1.05 -25.34
N LYS A 3 19.24 -0.86 -26.60
CA LYS A 3 17.82 -0.71 -27.00
C LYS A 3 17.05 -1.99 -27.39
N PRO A 4 17.64 -3.19 -27.58
CA PRO A 4 16.87 -4.34 -28.03
C PRO A 4 16.18 -5.17 -26.93
N ILE A 5 16.53 -4.99 -25.64
CA ILE A 5 16.03 -5.88 -24.56
C ILE A 5 14.57 -5.55 -24.17
N ILE A 6 14.20 -4.27 -24.19
CA ILE A 6 12.81 -3.85 -23.85
C ILE A 6 11.84 -4.25 -24.97
N ILE A 7 12.26 -4.18 -26.23
CA ILE A 7 11.45 -4.58 -27.38
C ILE A 7 11.31 -6.11 -27.44
N ALA A 8 12.34 -6.88 -27.04
CA ALA A 8 12.30 -8.33 -26.99
C ALA A 8 11.38 -8.84 -25.86
N ALA A 9 11.33 -8.15 -24.71
CA ALA A 9 10.39 -8.47 -23.62
C ALA A 9 8.95 -8.18 -24.02
N LEU A 10 8.67 -7.09 -24.74
CA LEU A 10 7.35 -6.80 -25.29
C LEU A 10 6.97 -7.78 -26.43
N ALA A 11 7.92 -8.23 -27.24
CA ALA A 11 7.68 -9.21 -28.32
C ALA A 11 7.45 -10.62 -27.78
N ALA A 12 8.09 -11.03 -26.68
CA ALA A 12 7.85 -12.31 -26.01
C ALA A 12 6.44 -12.41 -25.39
N LEU A 13 5.82 -11.26 -25.10
CA LEU A 13 4.42 -11.17 -24.63
C LEU A 13 3.39 -11.61 -25.71
N CYS A 14 3.78 -11.67 -26.98
CA CYS A 14 2.88 -11.94 -28.09
C CYS A 14 2.75 -13.43 -28.45
N CYS A 15 3.54 -14.31 -27.87
CA CYS A 15 3.68 -15.67 -28.37
C CYS A 15 3.20 -16.74 -27.38
N ALA A 16 1.93 -16.90 -27.15
CA ALA A 16 1.27 -18.17 -26.81
C ALA A 16 -0.17 -17.98 -26.27
N PHE A 17 -1.09 -17.58 -27.13
CA PHE A 17 -2.49 -17.56 -26.69
C PHE A 17 -3.36 -18.28 -27.74
N ASN A 18 -4.08 -19.31 -27.31
CA ASN A 18 -5.22 -19.79 -28.05
C ASN A 18 -6.30 -18.73 -27.98
N ALA A 19 -6.59 -18.05 -29.07
CA ALA A 19 -7.63 -17.05 -29.18
C ALA A 19 -8.54 -17.39 -30.35
N SER A 20 -9.84 -17.34 -30.15
CA SER A 20 -10.88 -17.35 -31.19
C SER A 20 -11.48 -15.94 -31.25
N ALA A 21 -12.02 -15.57 -32.43
CA ALA A 21 -12.81 -14.33 -32.53
C ALA A 21 -14.28 -14.68 -32.21
N ASP A 22 -14.98 -13.79 -31.51
CA ASP A 22 -16.43 -13.85 -31.35
C ASP A 22 -17.16 -13.34 -32.62
N ASP A 23 -18.49 -13.41 -32.63
CA ASP A 23 -19.33 -12.94 -33.74
C ASP A 23 -19.17 -11.42 -34.04
N ASN A 24 -18.58 -10.65 -33.13
CA ASN A 24 -18.28 -9.23 -33.25
C ASN A 24 -16.82 -8.94 -33.65
N GLY A 25 -16.01 -9.98 -33.90
CA GLY A 25 -14.59 -9.88 -34.24
C GLY A 25 -13.70 -9.57 -33.01
N GLN A 26 -14.24 -9.64 -31.79
CA GLN A 26 -13.44 -9.51 -30.56
C GLN A 26 -12.68 -10.82 -30.30
N ILE A 27 -11.43 -10.69 -29.86
CA ILE A 27 -10.60 -11.85 -29.52
C ILE A 27 -11.02 -12.40 -28.16
N VAL A 28 -11.53 -13.64 -28.15
CA VAL A 28 -11.91 -14.39 -26.95
C VAL A 28 -10.84 -15.45 -26.67
N LYS A 29 -10.33 -15.50 -25.43
CA LYS A 29 -9.39 -16.53 -25.00
C LYS A 29 -10.12 -17.73 -24.44
N THR A 30 -9.60 -18.93 -24.75
CA THR A 30 -10.11 -20.22 -24.27
C THR A 30 -8.98 -21.06 -23.69
N GLY A 31 -9.31 -22.03 -22.84
CA GLY A 31 -8.35 -22.96 -22.25
C GLY A 31 -7.39 -22.29 -21.28
N TYR A 32 -6.17 -22.81 -21.22
CA TYR A 32 -5.11 -22.28 -20.35
C TYR A 32 -4.27 -21.24 -21.08
N SER A 33 -3.98 -20.13 -20.38
CA SER A 33 -3.08 -19.07 -20.83
C SER A 33 -2.06 -18.79 -19.73
N TYR A 34 -0.81 -18.67 -20.10
CA TYR A 34 0.26 -18.34 -19.14
C TYR A 34 1.06 -17.14 -19.64
N GLY A 35 1.45 -16.28 -18.69
CA GLY A 35 2.21 -15.08 -18.98
C GLY A 35 3.39 -14.96 -18.00
N PRO A 36 4.58 -15.46 -18.35
CA PRO A 36 5.77 -15.10 -17.61
C PRO A 36 6.14 -13.66 -17.93
N LEU A 37 6.32 -12.84 -16.90
CA LEU A 37 6.64 -11.42 -17.03
C LEU A 37 7.81 -11.06 -16.11
N PRO A 38 8.68 -10.15 -16.50
CA PRO A 38 9.59 -9.54 -15.55
C PRO A 38 8.76 -8.71 -14.54
N ALA A 39 9.02 -8.90 -13.26
CA ALA A 39 8.49 -8.04 -12.21
C ALA A 39 9.33 -6.77 -12.18
N ILE A 40 8.93 -5.79 -12.98
CA ILE A 40 9.60 -4.49 -13.09
C ILE A 40 8.62 -3.41 -12.70
N SER A 41 8.92 -2.69 -11.61
CA SER A 41 8.16 -1.54 -11.20
C SER A 41 9.07 -0.50 -10.54
N PHE A 42 8.54 0.66 -10.27
CA PHE A 42 9.21 1.69 -9.51
C PHE A 42 8.23 2.29 -8.50
N ASP A 43 8.70 2.42 -7.28
CA ASP A 43 7.99 3.05 -6.20
C ASP A 43 8.96 3.98 -5.47
N SER A 44 8.62 5.25 -5.35
CA SER A 44 9.50 6.25 -4.71
C SER A 44 9.91 5.86 -3.29
N ASP A 45 9.07 5.09 -2.59
CA ASP A 45 9.35 4.66 -1.21
C ASP A 45 10.24 3.40 -1.17
N LYS A 46 10.04 2.44 -2.10
CA LYS A 46 10.76 1.15 -2.14
C LYS A 46 11.93 1.12 -3.13
N GLY A 47 11.94 2.04 -4.08
CA GLY A 47 12.90 2.08 -5.17
C GLY A 47 12.49 1.22 -6.38
N PHE A 48 13.45 0.84 -7.20
CA PHE A 48 13.22 0.02 -8.38
C PHE A 48 13.03 -1.44 -7.98
N GLN A 49 11.91 -2.04 -8.42
CA GLN A 49 11.61 -3.47 -8.29
C GLN A 49 12.15 -4.25 -9.47
N TYR A 50 12.73 -5.39 -9.18
CA TYR A 50 13.18 -6.34 -10.18
C TYR A 50 12.91 -7.78 -9.73
N GLY A 51 12.51 -8.62 -10.66
CA GLY A 51 12.14 -10.01 -10.36
C GLY A 51 11.45 -10.69 -11.52
N ALA A 52 10.70 -11.72 -11.21
CA ALA A 52 9.89 -12.47 -12.14
C ALA A 52 8.50 -12.72 -11.56
N LEU A 53 7.50 -12.67 -12.41
CA LEU A 53 6.15 -13.09 -12.08
C LEU A 53 5.61 -14.03 -13.15
N LEU A 54 4.73 -14.93 -12.75
CA LEU A 54 4.02 -15.85 -13.62
C LEU A 54 2.54 -15.80 -13.30
N GLN A 55 1.72 -15.54 -14.31
CA GLN A 55 0.27 -15.64 -14.22
C GLN A 55 -0.20 -16.81 -15.08
N LEU A 56 -0.99 -17.69 -14.48
CA LEU A 56 -1.64 -18.80 -15.16
C LEU A 56 -3.14 -18.58 -15.09
N TYR A 57 -3.78 -18.43 -16.24
CA TYR A 57 -5.22 -18.27 -16.36
C TYR A 57 -5.85 -19.51 -16.96
N ASN A 58 -7.02 -19.88 -16.47
CA ASN A 58 -7.90 -20.84 -17.11
C ASN A 58 -9.18 -20.13 -17.51
N TYR A 59 -9.42 -19.99 -18.81
CA TYR A 59 -10.63 -19.37 -19.36
C TYR A 59 -11.72 -20.40 -19.68
N GLY A 60 -11.41 -21.71 -19.57
CA GLY A 60 -12.33 -22.77 -19.91
C GLY A 60 -12.74 -22.72 -21.40
N ASP A 61 -14.02 -22.69 -21.66
CA ASP A 61 -14.59 -22.57 -23.00
C ASP A 61 -14.61 -21.12 -23.55
N GLY A 62 -14.23 -20.13 -22.75
CA GLY A 62 -14.23 -18.72 -23.13
C GLY A 62 -15.56 -17.99 -22.91
N SER A 63 -16.61 -18.70 -22.49
CA SER A 63 -17.96 -18.12 -22.31
C SER A 63 -18.02 -16.94 -21.34
N SER A 64 -17.09 -16.90 -20.37
CA SER A 64 -17.00 -15.84 -19.37
C SER A 64 -15.95 -14.76 -19.70
N TYR A 65 -15.28 -14.84 -20.85
CA TYR A 65 -14.26 -13.85 -21.22
C TYR A 65 -14.83 -12.41 -21.24
N PRO A 66 -14.11 -11.43 -20.72
CA PRO A 66 -12.70 -11.42 -20.29
C PRO A 66 -12.42 -12.00 -18.88
N MET A 67 -13.43 -12.48 -18.16
CA MET A 67 -13.26 -13.14 -16.88
C MET A 67 -12.70 -14.56 -17.05
N TYR A 68 -11.76 -14.93 -16.18
CA TYR A 68 -11.23 -16.29 -16.11
C TYR A 68 -12.08 -17.17 -15.18
N LYS A 69 -11.99 -18.50 -15.33
CA LYS A 69 -12.55 -19.46 -14.35
C LYS A 69 -11.65 -19.66 -13.13
N SER A 70 -10.33 -19.62 -13.34
CA SER A 70 -9.34 -19.60 -12.25
C SER A 70 -8.05 -18.94 -12.68
N LYS A 71 -7.31 -18.41 -11.69
CA LYS A 71 -6.03 -17.73 -11.87
C LYS A 71 -5.05 -18.17 -10.77
N TRP A 72 -3.81 -18.45 -11.17
CA TRP A 72 -2.66 -18.52 -10.29
C TRP A 72 -1.74 -17.33 -10.55
N TYR A 73 -1.17 -16.79 -9.49
CA TYR A 73 -0.15 -15.74 -9.55
C TYR A 73 1.02 -16.15 -8.68
N PHE A 74 2.22 -16.08 -9.24
CA PHE A 74 3.48 -16.33 -8.55
C PHE A 74 4.39 -15.13 -8.78
N GLU A 75 5.02 -14.64 -7.73
CA GLU A 75 5.98 -13.55 -7.83
C GLU A 75 7.17 -13.77 -6.90
N ILE A 76 8.36 -13.50 -7.45
CA ILE A 76 9.62 -13.39 -6.71
C ILE A 76 10.24 -12.07 -7.13
N SER A 77 10.38 -11.14 -6.19
CA SER A 77 10.91 -9.82 -6.49
C SER A 77 11.74 -9.24 -5.35
N ALA A 78 12.62 -8.31 -5.71
CA ALA A 78 13.42 -7.51 -4.79
C ALA A 78 13.41 -6.04 -5.21
N PHE A 79 13.67 -5.17 -4.25
CA PHE A 79 13.69 -3.71 -4.44
C PHE A 79 15.07 -3.15 -4.12
N THR A 80 15.48 -2.12 -4.83
CA THR A 80 16.82 -1.52 -4.65
C THR A 80 17.06 -0.92 -3.27
N LYS A 81 15.99 -0.60 -2.51
CA LYS A 81 16.10 -0.15 -1.12
C LYS A 81 16.08 -1.32 -0.11
N GLY A 82 16.27 -2.58 -0.56
CA GLY A 82 16.55 -3.73 0.28
C GLY A 82 15.31 -4.57 0.67
N SER A 83 14.13 -4.27 0.15
CA SER A 83 12.94 -5.10 0.36
C SER A 83 12.94 -6.32 -0.58
N GLN A 84 12.32 -7.40 -0.14
CA GLN A 84 12.11 -8.64 -0.91
C GLN A 84 10.66 -9.09 -0.74
N MET A 85 10.09 -9.66 -1.80
CA MET A 85 8.71 -10.13 -1.80
C MET A 85 8.57 -11.46 -2.55
N TYR A 86 7.84 -12.38 -1.94
CA TYR A 86 7.49 -13.69 -2.48
C TYR A 86 5.99 -13.87 -2.32
N THR A 87 5.26 -14.06 -3.42
CA THR A 87 3.80 -14.15 -3.40
C THR A 87 3.32 -15.35 -4.19
N ILE A 88 2.38 -16.09 -3.63
CA ILE A 88 1.58 -17.10 -4.31
C ILE A 88 0.12 -16.73 -4.06
N MET A 89 -0.68 -16.69 -5.13
CA MET A 89 -2.10 -16.41 -5.04
C MET A 89 -2.88 -17.35 -5.95
N TYR A 90 -4.03 -17.76 -5.49
CA TYR A 90 -5.02 -18.54 -6.23
C TYR A 90 -6.37 -17.87 -6.13
N ASP A 91 -7.03 -17.71 -7.28
CA ASP A 91 -8.39 -17.20 -7.38
C ASP A 91 -9.21 -18.13 -8.27
N LYS A 92 -10.34 -18.59 -7.78
CA LYS A 92 -11.30 -19.40 -8.50
C LYS A 92 -12.68 -18.80 -8.37
N ILE A 93 -13.23 -18.36 -9.51
CA ILE A 93 -14.50 -17.63 -9.57
C ILE A 93 -15.65 -18.48 -9.04
N GLU A 94 -15.62 -19.77 -9.32
CA GLU A 94 -16.63 -20.72 -8.86
C GLU A 94 -15.96 -21.99 -8.32
N LEU A 95 -15.65 -22.00 -7.02
CA LEU A 95 -15.15 -23.18 -6.33
C LEU A 95 -16.27 -24.19 -6.10
N PHE A 96 -17.42 -23.69 -5.67
CA PHE A 96 -18.72 -24.34 -5.61
C PHE A 96 -19.73 -23.44 -6.31
N PRO A 97 -20.91 -23.95 -6.75
CA PRO A 97 -21.94 -23.12 -7.36
C PRO A 97 -22.23 -21.83 -6.56
N GLY A 98 -21.99 -20.65 -7.20
CA GLY A 98 -22.18 -19.34 -6.59
C GLY A 98 -21.17 -18.94 -5.53
N VAL A 99 -20.03 -19.65 -5.36
CA VAL A 99 -19.02 -19.32 -4.36
C VAL A 99 -17.63 -19.17 -4.99
N ARG A 100 -17.09 -17.98 -4.97
CA ARG A 100 -15.70 -17.64 -5.32
C ARG A 100 -14.77 -17.94 -4.15
N PHE A 101 -13.58 -18.40 -4.44
CA PHE A 101 -12.52 -18.68 -3.48
C PHE A 101 -11.23 -17.96 -3.85
N CYS A 102 -10.71 -17.20 -2.88
CA CYS A 102 -9.44 -16.52 -2.98
C CYS A 102 -8.49 -16.99 -1.90
N ALA A 103 -7.26 -17.35 -2.26
CA ALA A 103 -6.20 -17.66 -1.31
C ALA A 103 -4.90 -16.94 -1.69
N THR A 104 -4.20 -16.42 -0.69
CA THR A 104 -2.88 -15.78 -0.88
C THR A 104 -1.94 -16.22 0.22
N ALA A 105 -0.70 -16.52 -0.14
CA ALA A 105 0.42 -16.64 0.78
C ALA A 105 1.53 -15.69 0.33
N LYS A 106 2.06 -14.88 1.26
CA LYS A 106 3.06 -13.86 0.95
C LYS A 106 4.10 -13.78 2.05
N TYR A 107 5.35 -13.74 1.67
CA TYR A 107 6.44 -13.36 2.55
C TYR A 107 7.06 -12.06 2.05
N MET A 108 7.20 -11.11 2.94
CA MET A 108 7.83 -9.81 2.66
C MET A 108 8.88 -9.50 3.70
N LYS A 109 10.05 -9.11 3.22
CA LYS A 109 11.15 -8.63 4.04
C LYS A 109 11.44 -7.19 3.67
N ASP A 110 11.21 -6.27 4.59
CA ASP A 110 11.52 -4.86 4.46
C ASP A 110 12.66 -4.50 5.43
N SER A 111 13.84 -4.21 4.89
CA SER A 111 14.99 -3.84 5.71
C SER A 111 14.87 -2.41 6.29
N ALA A 112 14.02 -1.58 5.68
CA ALA A 112 13.82 -0.18 6.05
C ALA A 112 12.39 0.27 5.70
N TYR A 113 11.40 -0.24 6.44
CA TYR A 113 10.00 0.13 6.32
C TYR A 113 9.75 1.50 6.95
N ASP A 114 8.90 2.32 6.33
CA ASP A 114 8.60 3.67 6.81
C ASP A 114 7.73 3.66 8.07
N PHE A 115 8.13 4.44 9.07
CA PHE A 115 7.36 4.66 10.28
C PHE A 115 7.50 6.13 10.72
N TYR A 116 6.45 6.91 10.57
CA TYR A 116 6.42 8.34 10.87
C TYR A 116 5.65 8.68 12.16
N GLY A 117 5.37 7.68 13.00
CA GLY A 117 4.53 7.81 14.18
C GLY A 117 3.03 7.68 13.87
N PHE A 118 2.19 8.12 14.80
CA PHE A 118 0.74 7.94 14.72
C PHE A 118 0.01 9.28 14.54
N ASN A 119 -1.26 9.18 14.14
CA ASN A 119 -2.24 10.25 14.08
C ASN A 119 -1.87 11.40 13.11
N GLY A 120 -1.30 11.04 11.95
CA GLY A 120 -1.04 11.98 10.88
C GLY A 120 -0.20 13.19 11.35
N TYR A 121 -0.73 14.40 11.24
CA TYR A 121 -0.03 15.63 11.65
C TYR A 121 0.16 15.81 13.15
N ASN A 122 -0.34 14.94 14.01
CA ASN A 122 0.09 14.87 15.40
C ASN A 122 1.57 14.48 15.50
N SER A 123 2.06 13.66 14.57
CA SER A 123 3.47 13.30 14.47
C SER A 123 4.19 14.24 13.50
N ASN A 124 5.10 15.03 14.01
CA ASN A 124 5.91 15.95 13.22
C ASN A 124 7.02 15.18 12.47
N VAL A 125 7.17 15.44 11.17
CA VAL A 125 8.16 14.78 10.31
C VAL A 125 9.04 15.86 9.70
N ASP A 126 10.30 15.92 10.07
CA ASP A 126 11.26 16.76 9.37
C ASP A 126 11.91 15.99 8.23
N ARG A 127 11.62 16.40 7.00
CA ARG A 127 12.17 15.84 5.76
C ARG A 127 13.17 16.76 5.06
N THR A 128 13.38 17.97 5.58
CA THR A 128 14.25 18.96 4.94
C THR A 128 15.73 18.66 5.16
N GLY A 129 16.04 17.66 6.00
CA GLY A 129 17.41 17.26 6.32
C GLY A 129 18.01 18.05 7.47
N ALA A 130 17.32 19.07 7.91
CA ALA A 130 17.67 19.80 9.10
C ALA A 130 16.71 19.37 10.21
N PHE A 131 17.14 18.43 11.06
CA PHE A 131 16.65 18.45 12.42
C PHE A 131 17.11 19.78 13.00
N TYR A 132 16.34 20.82 12.82
CA TYR A 132 16.47 22.03 13.61
C TYR A 132 16.09 21.65 15.03
N TRP A 133 17.05 21.13 15.74
CA TRP A 133 16.99 21.12 17.19
C TRP A 133 16.92 22.58 17.59
N PRO A 134 15.84 23.01 18.25
CA PRO A 134 15.81 24.38 18.77
C PRO A 134 17.10 24.59 19.56
N THR A 135 17.93 25.50 19.10
CA THR A 135 19.14 25.91 19.81
C THR A 135 18.73 26.29 21.24
N GLY A 136 19.01 25.44 22.19
CA GLY A 136 18.66 25.62 23.60
C GLY A 136 18.09 24.41 24.32
N VAL A 137 17.45 23.44 23.65
CA VAL A 137 16.89 22.27 24.34
C VAL A 137 17.78 21.03 24.20
N ILE A 138 18.52 20.89 23.11
CA ILE A 138 19.49 19.81 22.91
C ILE A 138 20.79 20.39 22.35
N SER A 139 21.48 21.18 23.17
CA SER A 139 22.82 21.69 22.84
C SER A 139 23.93 20.68 23.14
N ASN A 140 23.59 19.48 23.63
CA ASN A 140 24.58 18.47 23.97
C ASN A 140 24.42 17.23 23.08
N PRO A 141 25.29 17.05 22.06
CA PRO A 141 25.34 15.86 21.23
C PRO A 141 25.54 14.55 22.02
N GLU A 142 26.11 14.60 23.21
CA GLU A 142 26.30 13.46 24.10
C GLU A 142 24.97 12.89 24.60
N ILE A 143 23.91 13.69 24.69
CA ILE A 143 22.59 13.26 25.18
C ILE A 143 21.90 12.32 24.18
N LEU A 144 22.19 12.45 22.88
CA LEU A 144 21.64 11.58 21.83
C LEU A 144 22.60 10.46 21.46
N GLY A 145 23.82 10.41 22.04
CA GLY A 145 24.86 9.47 21.59
C GLY A 145 25.25 9.66 20.12
N MET A 146 24.96 10.83 19.56
CA MET A 146 25.21 11.19 18.17
C MET A 146 26.37 12.18 18.16
N GLY A 147 27.52 11.78 17.63
CA GLY A 147 28.68 12.68 17.43
C GLY A 147 28.46 13.68 16.30
N PHE A 148 27.41 14.51 16.34
CA PHE A 148 27.12 15.51 15.32
C PHE A 148 27.50 16.91 15.75
N SER A 149 28.23 17.63 14.89
CA SER A 149 28.36 19.08 15.00
C SER A 149 27.12 19.78 14.44
N SER A 150 26.73 20.89 15.00
CA SER A 150 25.54 21.67 14.64
C SER A 150 25.49 22.18 13.17
N GLU A 151 26.57 22.02 12.42
CA GLU A 151 26.71 22.58 11.08
C GLU A 151 26.46 21.59 9.93
N ASN A 152 26.35 20.27 10.19
CA ASN A 152 26.20 19.24 9.16
C ASN A 152 25.34 18.08 9.65
N LEU A 153 24.08 18.31 10.03
CA LEU A 153 23.13 17.24 10.30
C LEU A 153 22.55 16.72 8.99
N PRO A 154 23.02 15.58 8.46
CA PRO A 154 22.39 15.01 7.28
C PRO A 154 20.99 14.52 7.66
N TYR A 155 20.04 14.61 6.73
CA TYR A 155 18.74 13.97 6.82
C TYR A 155 18.90 12.53 7.34
N PHE A 156 18.45 12.29 8.57
CA PHE A 156 18.57 10.98 9.20
C PHE A 156 17.40 10.09 8.83
N SER A 157 17.33 9.71 7.54
CA SER A 157 16.31 8.81 7.01
C SER A 157 16.09 7.54 7.86
N PRO A 158 17.13 6.88 8.39
CA PRO A 158 16.95 5.70 9.25
C PRO A 158 16.17 5.93 10.54
N PHE A 159 16.07 7.16 11.04
CA PHE A 159 15.27 7.47 12.23
C PHE A 159 13.78 7.12 12.04
N TYR A 160 13.25 7.37 10.84
CA TYR A 160 11.87 7.07 10.46
C TYR A 160 11.72 5.69 9.83
N LYS A 161 12.64 4.76 10.08
CA LYS A 161 12.61 3.41 9.54
C LYS A 161 12.58 2.36 10.62
N LEU A 162 11.91 1.26 10.31
CA LEU A 162 11.97 0.02 11.09
C LEU A 162 12.25 -1.17 10.17
N LYS A 163 12.82 -2.22 10.72
CA LYS A 163 12.92 -3.50 10.04
C LYS A 163 11.61 -4.25 10.18
N ARG A 164 11.11 -4.85 9.08
CA ARG A 164 9.90 -5.67 9.08
C ARG A 164 10.10 -6.92 8.24
N ASP A 165 9.96 -8.08 8.86
CA ASP A 165 9.75 -9.35 8.18
C ASP A 165 8.30 -9.76 8.43
N MET A 166 7.56 -10.10 7.39
CA MET A 166 6.16 -10.46 7.47
C MET A 166 5.88 -11.70 6.63
N PHE A 167 5.22 -12.68 7.21
CA PHE A 167 4.54 -13.73 6.47
C PHE A 167 3.06 -13.62 6.71
N PHE A 168 2.25 -13.65 5.65
CA PHE A 168 0.83 -13.77 5.81
C PHE A 168 0.23 -14.79 4.85
N THR A 169 -0.86 -15.38 5.30
CA THR A 169 -1.74 -16.18 4.46
C THR A 169 -3.17 -15.81 4.73
N ARG A 170 -3.99 -15.88 3.69
CA ARG A 170 -5.43 -15.68 3.79
C ARG A 170 -6.17 -16.63 2.88
N ALA A 171 -7.42 -16.94 3.26
CA ALA A 171 -8.38 -17.66 2.46
C ALA A 171 -9.74 -16.97 2.65
N ASP A 172 -10.32 -16.47 1.56
CA ASP A 172 -11.60 -15.78 1.53
C ASP A 172 -12.58 -16.51 0.63
N PHE A 173 -13.82 -16.67 1.10
CA PHE A 173 -14.96 -17.16 0.36
C PHE A 173 -15.93 -16.01 0.15
N ILE A 174 -16.39 -15.84 -1.09
CA ILE A 174 -17.37 -14.83 -1.48
C ILE A 174 -18.51 -15.58 -2.16
N GLY A 175 -19.68 -15.60 -1.53
CA GLY A 175 -20.83 -16.36 -2.01
C GLY A 175 -21.99 -15.46 -2.41
N GLU A 176 -22.70 -15.86 -3.47
CA GLU A 176 -23.85 -15.14 -3.99
C GLU A 176 -25.04 -15.23 -3.03
N ILE A 177 -25.66 -14.08 -2.71
CA ILE A 177 -26.97 -13.97 -2.08
C ILE A 177 -27.99 -13.60 -3.15
N THR A 178 -27.63 -12.62 -4.00
CA THR A 178 -28.34 -12.22 -5.23
C THR A 178 -27.30 -11.90 -6.30
N PRO A 179 -27.67 -11.72 -7.57
CA PRO A 179 -26.69 -11.42 -8.65
C PRO A 179 -25.73 -10.26 -8.39
N HIS A 180 -26.05 -9.38 -7.46
CA HIS A 180 -25.23 -8.19 -7.14
C HIS A 180 -24.83 -8.10 -5.66
N LEU A 181 -25.38 -8.95 -4.79
CA LEU A 181 -25.09 -8.94 -3.37
C LEU A 181 -24.47 -10.27 -2.98
N HIS A 182 -23.31 -10.20 -2.34
CA HIS A 182 -22.53 -11.36 -1.92
C HIS A 182 -22.25 -11.29 -0.43
N TRP A 183 -22.21 -12.46 0.23
CA TRP A 183 -21.60 -12.60 1.55
C TRP A 183 -20.11 -12.90 1.40
N MET A 184 -19.32 -12.50 2.38
CA MET A 184 -17.91 -12.89 2.47
C MET A 184 -17.59 -13.47 3.85
N ALA A 185 -16.74 -14.49 3.87
CA ALA A 185 -16.17 -15.06 5.06
C ALA A 185 -14.73 -15.50 4.77
N GLY A 186 -13.82 -15.26 5.70
CA GLY A 186 -12.41 -15.60 5.50
C GLY A 186 -11.65 -15.79 6.80
N TYR A 187 -10.45 -16.34 6.63
CA TYR A 187 -9.47 -16.47 7.69
C TYR A 187 -8.13 -15.90 7.21
N HIS A 188 -7.54 -15.02 8.02
CA HIS A 188 -6.27 -14.37 7.76
C HIS A 188 -5.31 -14.61 8.90
N LEU A 189 -4.09 -15.00 8.58
CA LEU A 189 -3.03 -15.24 9.55
C LEU A 189 -1.77 -14.48 9.14
N HIS A 190 -1.32 -13.59 10.00
CA HIS A 190 -0.11 -12.79 9.80
C HIS A 190 0.88 -13.03 10.92
N PHE A 191 2.13 -13.18 10.56
CA PHE A 191 3.26 -13.22 11.48
C PHE A 191 4.13 -12.01 11.19
N PHE A 192 4.27 -11.13 12.15
CA PHE A 192 5.12 -9.95 12.08
C PHE A 192 6.35 -10.12 12.97
N LYS A 193 7.51 -9.86 12.38
CA LYS A 193 8.74 -9.64 13.13
C LYS A 193 9.25 -8.25 12.77
N GLN A 194 9.19 -7.35 13.72
CA GLN A 194 9.56 -5.94 13.52
C GLN A 194 10.65 -5.56 14.54
N GLY A 195 11.27 -4.42 14.31
CA GLY A 195 12.26 -3.89 15.22
C GLY A 195 13.08 -2.77 14.60
N THR A 196 14.04 -2.29 15.34
CA THR A 196 15.00 -1.28 14.91
C THR A 196 15.76 -1.73 13.68
N VAL A 197 16.04 -0.83 12.75
CA VAL A 197 16.90 -1.11 11.58
C VAL A 197 18.29 -1.57 12.01
N ASN A 198 18.93 -2.39 11.18
CA ASN A 198 20.29 -2.85 11.46
C ASN A 198 21.29 -1.76 11.08
N PHE A 199 21.78 -0.98 12.07
CA PHE A 199 22.74 0.09 11.88
C PHE A 199 24.10 -0.41 11.39
N ASP A 200 24.54 -1.60 11.77
CA ASP A 200 25.80 -2.19 11.28
C ASP A 200 25.76 -2.35 9.77
N ASN A 201 24.63 -2.86 9.24
CA ASN A 201 24.43 -2.99 7.80
C ASN A 201 24.37 -1.63 7.09
N LEU A 202 23.77 -0.60 7.73
CA LEU A 202 23.69 0.74 7.18
C LEU A 202 25.04 1.47 7.19
N ASN A 203 25.93 1.11 8.12
CA ASN A 203 27.27 1.66 8.24
C ASN A 203 28.31 0.89 7.43
N LYS A 204 27.98 -0.33 6.98
CA LYS A 204 28.91 -1.17 6.23
C LYS A 204 29.45 -0.45 4.98
N GLY A 205 30.76 -0.38 4.89
CA GLY A 205 31.47 0.25 3.76
C GLY A 205 31.67 1.77 3.89
N LYS A 206 31.16 2.42 4.92
CA LYS A 206 31.53 3.79 5.25
C LYS A 206 32.92 3.79 5.88
N LYS A 207 33.82 4.64 5.32
CA LYS A 207 35.19 4.75 5.82
C LYS A 207 35.36 5.76 6.96
N ASP A 208 34.39 6.64 7.10
CA ASP A 208 34.39 7.77 8.03
C ASP A 208 33.39 7.48 9.14
N GLU A 209 33.89 7.24 10.34
CA GLU A 209 33.05 6.93 11.51
C GLU A 209 32.17 8.10 11.93
N SER A 210 32.52 9.33 11.59
CA SER A 210 31.67 10.51 11.83
C SER A 210 30.36 10.47 11.00
N LYS A 211 30.30 9.62 9.98
CA LYS A 211 29.13 9.36 9.12
C LYS A 211 28.37 8.09 9.49
N TYR A 212 28.74 7.44 10.56
CA TYR A 212 28.03 6.28 11.05
C TYR A 212 26.68 6.70 11.63
N TYR A 213 25.68 5.85 11.35
CA TYR A 213 24.40 5.94 12.02
C TYR A 213 24.51 5.17 13.34
N TYR A 214 24.23 5.87 14.43
CA TYR A 214 24.13 5.27 15.74
C TYR A 214 22.77 5.59 16.29
N THR A 215 22.21 4.71 17.09
CA THR A 215 21.18 4.98 18.05
C THR A 215 19.77 4.47 17.72
N LYS A 216 18.83 4.90 18.50
CA LYS A 216 17.41 4.55 18.51
C LYS A 216 16.71 5.14 17.30
N THR A 217 15.74 4.40 16.77
CA THR A 217 14.78 4.88 15.78
C THR A 217 13.55 5.46 16.47
N LEU A 218 12.63 6.05 15.71
CA LEU A 218 11.36 6.54 16.24
C LEU A 218 10.56 5.43 16.92
N LEU A 219 10.64 4.18 16.42
CA LEU A 219 10.03 3.01 17.05
C LEU A 219 10.54 2.81 18.48
N ASP A 220 11.85 2.91 18.69
CA ASP A 220 12.46 2.75 20.01
C ASP A 220 11.99 3.84 20.97
N TYR A 221 11.95 5.10 20.50
CA TYR A 221 11.44 6.22 21.30
C TYR A 221 9.96 6.09 21.65
N TYR A 222 9.12 5.66 20.71
CA TYR A 222 7.71 5.44 20.97
C TYR A 222 7.46 4.33 21.99
N THR A 223 8.35 3.32 22.03
CA THR A 223 8.34 2.29 23.08
C THR A 223 8.80 2.89 24.42
N ASP A 224 9.92 3.60 24.45
CA ASP A 224 10.45 4.24 25.67
C ASP A 224 9.46 5.25 26.28
N TRP A 225 8.69 5.95 25.43
CA TRP A 225 7.66 6.89 25.88
C TRP A 225 6.34 6.20 26.29
N GLY A 226 6.26 4.87 26.21
CA GLY A 226 5.08 4.09 26.58
C GLY A 226 3.89 4.25 25.61
N ILE A 227 4.14 4.73 24.38
CA ILE A 227 3.14 4.85 23.32
C ILE A 227 2.91 3.47 22.66
N ILE A 228 3.99 2.74 22.40
CA ILE A 228 3.97 1.36 21.92
C ILE A 228 4.29 0.44 23.11
N PRO A 229 3.44 -0.54 23.44
CA PRO A 229 3.74 -1.54 24.45
C PRO A 229 5.02 -2.31 24.14
N GLU A 230 5.84 -2.58 25.17
CA GLU A 230 7.13 -3.28 24.99
C GLU A 230 6.95 -4.68 24.39
N ASP A 231 5.88 -5.38 24.74
CA ASP A 231 5.53 -6.70 24.22
C ASP A 231 5.08 -6.68 22.75
N GLU A 232 4.72 -5.51 22.21
CA GLU A 232 4.35 -5.34 20.80
C GLU A 232 5.52 -4.86 19.93
N LYS A 233 6.57 -4.28 20.51
CA LYS A 233 7.70 -3.67 19.79
C LYS A 233 8.27 -4.59 18.70
N ASN A 234 8.40 -5.86 19.02
CA ASN A 234 9.00 -6.86 18.12
C ASN A 234 8.00 -7.48 17.12
N GLY A 235 6.79 -6.96 17.04
CA GLY A 235 5.72 -7.53 16.23
C GLY A 235 4.90 -8.57 17.00
N GLY A 236 4.25 -9.46 16.27
CA GLY A 236 3.38 -10.48 16.87
C GLY A 236 2.62 -11.27 15.84
N VAL A 237 1.64 -12.02 16.31
CA VAL A 237 0.73 -12.83 15.48
C VAL A 237 -0.62 -12.14 15.41
N TYR A 238 -1.19 -12.05 14.21
CA TYR A 238 -2.55 -11.60 13.97
C TYR A 238 -3.32 -12.71 13.27
N SER A 239 -4.18 -13.38 14.02
CA SER A 239 -5.05 -14.47 13.57
C SER A 239 -6.48 -13.96 13.57
N CYS A 240 -7.07 -13.82 12.38
CA CYS A 240 -8.29 -13.04 12.16
C CYS A 240 -9.33 -13.83 11.40
N LEU A 241 -10.57 -13.82 11.91
CA LEU A 241 -11.78 -14.17 11.16
C LEU A 241 -12.34 -12.90 10.52
N ARG A 242 -12.70 -12.99 9.25
CA ARG A 242 -13.39 -11.95 8.51
C ARG A 242 -14.80 -12.39 8.16
N ALA A 243 -15.76 -11.46 8.26
CA ALA A 243 -17.11 -11.65 7.74
C ALA A 243 -17.66 -10.33 7.23
N GLY A 244 -18.47 -10.36 6.18
CA GLY A 244 -19.03 -9.15 5.60
C GLY A 244 -19.95 -9.39 4.41
N ILE A 245 -20.25 -8.29 3.73
CA ILE A 245 -21.06 -8.24 2.51
C ILE A 245 -20.37 -7.40 1.45
N GLU A 246 -20.63 -7.74 0.20
CA GLU A 246 -20.15 -7.04 -0.98
C GLU A 246 -21.32 -6.80 -1.94
N TYR A 247 -21.39 -5.59 -2.50
CA TYR A 247 -22.34 -5.22 -3.54
C TYR A 247 -21.57 -4.82 -4.79
N ASP A 248 -21.76 -5.55 -5.91
CA ASP A 248 -21.01 -5.35 -7.14
C ASP A 248 -21.94 -5.30 -8.36
N THR A 249 -21.96 -4.16 -9.03
CA THR A 249 -22.68 -3.91 -10.29
C THR A 249 -21.76 -3.39 -11.38
N ARG A 250 -20.43 -3.57 -11.22
CA ARG A 250 -19.47 -3.14 -12.24
C ARG A 250 -19.70 -3.85 -13.57
N ASP A 251 -19.44 -3.12 -14.64
CA ASP A 251 -19.42 -3.68 -15.98
C ASP A 251 -18.21 -4.60 -16.23
N LYS A 252 -17.08 -4.32 -15.56
CA LYS A 252 -15.81 -5.08 -15.67
C LYS A 252 -15.05 -5.02 -14.33
N GLU A 253 -14.39 -6.11 -13.93
CA GLU A 253 -13.58 -6.10 -12.70
C GLU A 253 -12.27 -5.30 -12.86
N GLY A 254 -11.53 -5.50 -13.96
CA GLY A 254 -10.17 -4.97 -14.11
C GLY A 254 -10.09 -3.49 -14.45
N ALA A 255 -11.05 -2.99 -15.23
CA ALA A 255 -11.07 -1.61 -15.72
C ALA A 255 -12.51 -1.08 -15.81
N PRO A 256 -13.21 -0.95 -14.70
CA PRO A 256 -14.61 -0.58 -14.65
C PRO A 256 -14.85 0.84 -15.19
N THR A 257 -15.94 0.99 -15.96
CA THR A 257 -16.37 2.27 -16.52
C THR A 257 -17.70 2.74 -15.97
N ARG A 258 -18.50 1.81 -15.41
CA ARG A 258 -19.78 2.11 -14.77
C ARG A 258 -20.10 1.10 -13.68
N GLY A 259 -21.01 1.50 -12.78
CA GLY A 259 -21.50 0.65 -11.70
C GLY A 259 -20.92 1.04 -10.34
N ILE A 260 -21.22 0.22 -9.37
CA ILE A 260 -20.83 0.37 -7.97
C ILE A 260 -20.11 -0.91 -7.54
N TRP A 261 -19.06 -0.74 -6.73
CA TRP A 261 -18.42 -1.82 -5.99
C TRP A 261 -18.24 -1.38 -4.54
N ALA A 262 -19.09 -1.87 -3.66
CA ALA A 262 -19.10 -1.51 -2.25
C ALA A 262 -18.94 -2.76 -1.38
N ASP A 263 -18.27 -2.60 -0.25
CA ASP A 263 -18.09 -3.65 0.74
C ASP A 263 -18.16 -3.12 2.16
N ALA A 264 -18.67 -3.95 3.04
CA ALA A 264 -18.67 -3.74 4.48
C ALA A 264 -18.29 -5.05 5.18
N HIS A 265 -17.25 -5.02 6.01
CA HIS A 265 -16.81 -6.22 6.71
C HIS A 265 -16.20 -5.92 8.07
N VAL A 266 -16.20 -6.95 8.92
CA VAL A 266 -15.55 -6.95 10.22
C VAL A 266 -14.40 -7.95 10.24
N ASN A 267 -13.37 -7.60 11.00
CA ASN A 267 -12.20 -8.44 11.26
C ASN A 267 -12.10 -8.65 12.76
N ILE A 268 -12.14 -9.91 13.17
CA ILE A 268 -12.20 -10.35 14.56
C ILE A 268 -10.94 -11.16 14.85
N ALA A 269 -10.00 -10.60 15.60
CA ALA A 269 -8.70 -11.20 15.90
C ALA A 269 -8.45 -11.30 17.41
N PRO A 270 -9.15 -12.20 18.11
CA PRO A 270 -8.99 -12.37 19.55
C PRO A 270 -7.79 -13.25 19.90
N LYS A 271 -7.29 -13.12 21.13
CA LYS A 271 -6.18 -13.95 21.66
C LYS A 271 -6.49 -15.44 21.63
N TRP A 272 -7.73 -15.84 21.89
CA TRP A 272 -8.12 -17.26 21.87
C TRP A 272 -8.03 -17.90 20.47
N LEU A 273 -8.00 -17.08 19.39
CA LEU A 273 -7.78 -17.55 18.02
C LEU A 273 -6.28 -17.62 17.67
N GLY A 274 -5.38 -17.24 18.58
CA GLY A 274 -3.93 -17.26 18.40
C GLY A 274 -3.29 -15.89 18.12
N SER A 275 -4.05 -14.79 18.23
CA SER A 275 -3.50 -13.44 18.13
C SER A 275 -2.70 -13.08 19.38
N SER A 276 -1.62 -12.30 19.20
CA SER A 276 -0.84 -11.77 20.33
C SER A 276 -1.63 -10.77 21.18
N SER A 277 -2.52 -10.00 20.56
CA SER A 277 -3.42 -9.05 21.22
C SER A 277 -4.81 -9.15 20.63
N ASP A 278 -5.84 -8.83 21.45
CA ASP A 278 -7.20 -8.71 20.96
C ASP A 278 -7.32 -7.49 20.05
N SER A 279 -7.91 -7.67 18.85
CA SER A 279 -8.14 -6.60 17.89
C SER A 279 -9.41 -6.83 17.11
N TYR A 280 -10.27 -5.82 17.07
CA TYR A 280 -11.56 -5.87 16.40
C TYR A 280 -11.70 -4.65 15.51
N ARG A 281 -11.76 -4.86 14.19
CA ARG A 281 -11.79 -3.78 13.19
C ARG A 281 -12.99 -3.95 12.26
N TYR A 282 -13.43 -2.86 11.67
CA TYR A 282 -14.39 -2.85 10.57
C TYR A 282 -13.90 -1.99 9.42
N SER A 283 -14.33 -2.33 8.22
CA SER A 283 -14.03 -1.57 7.01
C SER A 283 -15.30 -1.34 6.20
N LEU A 284 -15.46 -0.14 5.70
CA LEU A 284 -16.52 0.25 4.79
C LEU A 284 -15.86 0.86 3.56
N THR A 285 -16.08 0.29 2.39
CA THR A 285 -15.53 0.84 1.15
C THR A 285 -16.65 1.02 0.14
N TRP A 286 -16.67 2.19 -0.48
CA TRP A 286 -17.56 2.52 -1.58
C TRP A 286 -16.73 2.95 -2.78
N ARG A 287 -16.97 2.34 -3.95
CA ARG A 287 -16.37 2.69 -5.23
C ARG A 287 -17.48 2.85 -6.25
N GLN A 288 -17.42 3.91 -7.05
CA GLN A 288 -18.42 4.15 -8.08
C GLN A 288 -17.79 4.72 -9.33
N TYR A 289 -18.36 4.34 -10.46
CA TYR A 289 -17.84 4.63 -11.80
C TYR A 289 -18.95 5.22 -12.65
N PHE A 290 -18.66 6.32 -13.33
CA PHE A 290 -19.60 7.05 -14.19
C PHE A 290 -18.99 7.28 -15.56
N PRO A 291 -19.56 6.72 -16.64
CA PRO A 291 -19.18 7.10 -18.00
C PRO A 291 -19.65 8.52 -18.27
N LEU A 292 -18.73 9.44 -18.56
CA LEU A 292 -19.03 10.84 -18.87
C LEU A 292 -19.16 11.07 -20.38
N ILE A 293 -18.29 10.41 -21.18
CA ILE A 293 -18.30 10.49 -22.63
C ILE A 293 -18.10 9.07 -23.20
N GLY A 294 -19.01 8.63 -24.04
CA GLY A 294 -19.01 7.26 -24.56
C GLY A 294 -18.98 6.23 -23.43
N ASN A 295 -19.11 4.96 -23.77
CA ASN A 295 -19.10 3.95 -22.70
C ASN A 295 -17.71 3.75 -22.06
N ASP A 296 -16.62 4.02 -22.80
CA ASP A 296 -15.25 3.71 -22.38
C ASP A 296 -14.24 4.86 -22.61
N VAL A 297 -14.69 6.03 -23.13
CA VAL A 297 -13.78 7.12 -23.53
C VAL A 297 -13.36 7.95 -22.33
N LEU A 298 -14.34 8.42 -21.54
CA LEU A 298 -14.08 9.24 -20.36
C LEU A 298 -14.93 8.75 -19.20
N THR A 299 -14.27 8.33 -18.13
CA THR A 299 -14.91 7.80 -16.92
C THR A 299 -14.48 8.65 -15.73
N PHE A 300 -15.44 9.07 -14.91
CA PHE A 300 -15.18 9.56 -13.55
C PHE A 300 -15.32 8.38 -12.59
N ALA A 301 -14.31 8.16 -11.77
CA ALA A 301 -14.31 7.11 -10.76
C ALA A 301 -13.93 7.69 -9.39
N TYR A 302 -14.58 7.24 -8.33
CA TYR A 302 -14.16 7.60 -6.99
C TYR A 302 -14.26 6.42 -6.02
N ARG A 303 -13.42 6.47 -5.00
CA ARG A 303 -13.38 5.53 -3.88
C ARG A 303 -13.42 6.32 -2.58
N LEU A 304 -14.25 5.85 -1.65
CA LEU A 304 -14.26 6.26 -0.25
C LEU A 304 -14.02 5.01 0.60
N ASN A 305 -13.14 5.09 1.58
CA ASN A 305 -12.90 4.01 2.52
C ASN A 305 -12.88 4.57 3.94
N TRP A 306 -13.46 3.82 4.84
CA TRP A 306 -13.40 4.06 6.28
C TRP A 306 -12.96 2.77 6.96
N GLU A 307 -11.83 2.83 7.63
CA GLU A 307 -11.34 1.80 8.54
C GLU A 307 -11.60 2.25 9.97
N GLY A 308 -12.20 1.40 10.77
CA GLY A 308 -12.48 1.71 12.17
C GLY A 308 -12.15 0.56 13.10
N THR A 309 -12.07 0.87 14.39
CA THR A 309 -11.71 -0.07 15.45
C THR A 309 -12.77 -0.07 16.52
N PHE A 310 -13.23 -1.26 16.90
CA PHE A 310 -13.99 -1.44 18.12
C PHE A 310 -13.04 -1.47 19.32
N GLY A 311 -13.22 -0.55 20.27
CA GLY A 311 -12.29 -0.37 21.39
C GLY A 311 -11.20 0.67 21.11
N ASN A 312 -10.15 0.68 21.95
CA ASN A 312 -9.15 1.74 21.98
C ASN A 312 -7.73 1.24 21.67
N HIS A 313 -7.60 -0.01 21.26
CA HIS A 313 -6.31 -0.62 21.00
C HIS A 313 -6.33 -1.47 19.74
N VAL A 314 -5.30 -1.33 18.92
CA VAL A 314 -4.90 -2.20 17.82
C VAL A 314 -3.39 -2.29 17.87
N PRO A 315 -2.79 -3.47 17.77
CA PRO A 315 -1.33 -3.59 17.69
C PRO A 315 -0.75 -2.69 16.61
N TYR A 316 0.31 -1.96 16.92
CA TYR A 316 0.85 -0.94 16.02
C TYR A 316 1.24 -1.51 14.64
N TYR A 317 1.67 -2.78 14.60
CA TYR A 317 2.08 -3.46 13.38
C TYR A 317 0.90 -3.85 12.46
N ILE A 318 -0.36 -3.76 12.98
CA ILE A 318 -1.59 -3.99 12.21
C ILE A 318 -2.17 -2.67 11.67
N LEU A 319 -1.93 -1.54 12.33
CA LEU A 319 -2.49 -0.24 11.92
C LEU A 319 -2.21 0.14 10.45
N PRO A 320 -1.05 -0.18 9.85
CA PRO A 320 -0.80 0.14 8.45
C PRO A 320 -1.70 -0.64 7.47
N TYR A 321 -2.24 -1.78 7.88
CA TYR A 321 -2.98 -2.64 6.96
C TYR A 321 -4.42 -2.18 6.81
N LEU A 322 -4.76 -1.82 5.56
CA LEU A 322 -6.14 -1.62 5.15
C LEU A 322 -6.74 -2.97 4.77
N THR A 323 -7.94 -3.20 5.27
CA THR A 323 -8.69 -4.39 4.95
C THR A 323 -9.47 -4.19 3.65
N VAL A 324 -9.11 -4.92 2.60
CA VAL A 324 -9.75 -4.82 1.29
C VAL A 324 -10.27 -6.17 0.83
N VAL A 325 -11.30 -6.13 0.01
CA VAL A 325 -11.90 -7.31 -0.62
C VAL A 325 -11.13 -7.70 -1.88
N GLY A 326 -11.07 -9.00 -2.17
CA GLY A 326 -10.44 -9.54 -3.36
C GLY A 326 -9.00 -10.02 -3.15
N CYS A 327 -8.53 -10.84 -4.07
CA CYS A 327 -7.23 -11.51 -3.97
C CYS A 327 -6.03 -10.59 -4.20
N ASP A 328 -6.18 -9.60 -5.07
CA ASP A 328 -5.08 -8.76 -5.57
C ASP A 328 -4.82 -7.50 -4.73
N ASN A 329 -5.62 -7.27 -3.69
CA ASN A 329 -5.65 -6.01 -2.97
C ASN A 329 -4.93 -6.11 -1.63
N ASP A 330 -3.63 -5.98 -1.69
CA ASP A 330 -2.77 -5.90 -0.52
C ASP A 330 -2.37 -4.44 -0.32
N VAL A 331 -3.01 -3.77 0.64
CA VAL A 331 -2.80 -2.35 0.88
C VAL A 331 -2.07 -2.15 2.20
N ASP A 332 -0.93 -1.52 2.12
CA ASP A 332 0.01 -1.33 3.22
C ASP A 332 0.22 0.17 3.46
N GLY A 333 -0.48 0.68 4.45
CA GLY A 333 -0.42 2.06 4.90
C GLY A 333 -1.24 3.06 4.10
N MET A 334 -1.65 4.14 4.76
CA MET A 334 -2.19 5.32 4.08
C MET A 334 -1.04 6.26 3.71
N GLY A 335 -0.92 6.53 2.43
CA GLY A 335 0.23 7.08 1.73
C GLY A 335 0.88 6.04 0.82
N GLY A 336 1.60 6.48 -0.21
CA GLY A 336 2.24 5.61 -1.20
C GLY A 336 1.32 5.16 -2.33
N SER A 337 1.82 4.24 -3.14
CA SER A 337 1.27 3.88 -4.46
C SER A 337 -0.15 3.30 -4.46
N LYS A 338 -0.60 2.71 -3.36
CA LYS A 338 -1.89 1.97 -3.29
C LYS A 338 -3.03 2.75 -2.62
N THR A 339 -2.73 3.89 -2.02
CA THR A 339 -3.72 4.70 -1.28
C THR A 339 -3.69 6.16 -1.71
N CYS A 340 -2.77 6.96 -1.18
CA CYS A 340 -2.63 8.38 -1.45
C CYS A 340 -1.31 8.62 -2.18
N ARG A 341 -1.36 8.58 -3.52
CA ARG A 341 -0.18 8.75 -4.38
C ARG A 341 0.43 10.14 -4.20
N GLY A 342 1.73 10.18 -3.97
CA GLY A 342 2.47 11.42 -3.72
C GLY A 342 2.63 11.79 -2.25
N ILE A 343 1.87 11.17 -1.34
CA ILE A 343 2.10 11.21 0.11
C ILE A 343 3.00 10.03 0.48
N VAL A 344 3.94 10.24 1.40
CA VAL A 344 4.85 9.17 1.82
C VAL A 344 4.09 8.00 2.45
N ARG A 345 4.57 6.80 2.19
CA ARG A 345 3.96 5.55 2.65
C ARG A 345 3.85 5.50 4.17
N GLY A 346 2.68 5.12 4.68
CA GLY A 346 2.46 4.99 6.13
C GLY A 346 2.41 6.32 6.89
N ARG A 347 2.14 7.44 6.20
CA ARG A 347 2.07 8.77 6.83
C ARG A 347 0.90 8.91 7.77
N VAL A 348 -0.24 8.31 7.44
CA VAL A 348 -1.48 8.43 8.21
C VAL A 348 -1.79 7.08 8.86
N LEU A 349 -1.58 6.99 10.17
CA LEU A 349 -1.90 5.83 10.99
C LEU A 349 -2.78 6.26 12.16
N GLY A 350 -3.85 5.55 12.42
CA GLY A 350 -4.79 5.85 13.50
C GLY A 350 -5.71 4.67 13.77
N LEU A 351 -6.53 4.77 14.83
CA LEU A 351 -7.54 3.77 15.17
C LEU A 351 -8.70 3.78 14.17
N ASP A 352 -9.19 4.98 13.83
CA ASP A 352 -10.18 5.17 12.78
C ASP A 352 -9.58 6.11 11.73
N THR A 353 -9.56 5.66 10.51
CA THR A 353 -8.97 6.38 9.38
C THR A 353 -9.92 6.36 8.20
N GLY A 354 -9.81 7.37 7.35
CA GLY A 354 -10.53 7.41 6.10
C GLY A 354 -9.63 7.82 4.95
N LEU A 355 -9.96 7.35 3.77
CA LEU A 355 -9.34 7.80 2.54
C LEU A 355 -10.38 8.07 1.46
N TYR A 356 -10.04 8.98 0.56
CA TYR A 356 -10.73 9.12 -0.70
C TYR A 356 -9.74 9.08 -1.87
N THR A 357 -10.23 8.66 -3.01
CA THR A 357 -9.57 8.79 -4.30
C THR A 357 -10.62 9.22 -5.32
N ALA A 358 -10.34 10.25 -6.10
CA ALA A 358 -11.16 10.67 -7.23
C ALA A 358 -10.30 10.70 -8.50
N GLU A 359 -10.78 10.07 -9.57
CA GLU A 359 -10.04 9.92 -10.82
C GLU A 359 -10.89 10.30 -12.02
N LEU A 360 -10.29 11.03 -12.94
CA LEU A 360 -10.82 11.26 -14.27
C LEU A 360 -9.97 10.43 -15.24
N ARG A 361 -10.54 9.33 -15.76
CA ARG A 361 -9.89 8.34 -16.61
C ARG A 361 -10.28 8.56 -18.06
N TRP A 362 -9.34 8.97 -18.90
CA TRP A 362 -9.54 9.24 -20.31
C TRP A 362 -8.80 8.22 -21.18
N ARG A 363 -9.54 7.40 -21.95
CA ARG A 363 -9.00 6.49 -22.97
C ARG A 363 -9.02 7.23 -24.31
N PHE A 364 -7.90 7.80 -24.70
CA PHE A 364 -7.81 8.62 -25.91
C PHE A 364 -7.48 7.81 -27.17
N PHE A 365 -7.06 6.56 -27.00
CA PHE A 365 -6.75 5.65 -28.10
C PHE A 365 -7.22 4.24 -27.75
N GLN A 366 -7.95 3.61 -28.69
CA GLN A 366 -8.39 2.22 -28.59
C GLN A 366 -8.33 1.60 -29.98
N LYS A 367 -7.59 0.49 -30.12
CA LYS A 367 -7.45 -0.20 -31.40
C LYS A 367 -7.07 -1.67 -31.20
N GLN A 368 -7.60 -2.51 -32.08
CA GLN A 368 -7.12 -3.88 -32.20
C GLN A 368 -5.82 -3.91 -33.00
N MET A 369 -4.75 -4.42 -32.39
CA MET A 369 -3.41 -4.51 -33.00
C MET A 369 -2.74 -5.80 -32.51
N PHE A 370 -2.02 -6.51 -33.41
CA PHE A 370 -1.27 -7.74 -33.08
C PHE A 370 -2.13 -8.81 -32.39
N ASN A 371 -3.37 -8.98 -32.84
CA ASN A 371 -4.35 -9.86 -32.20
C ASN A 371 -4.60 -9.57 -30.72
N GLN A 372 -4.46 -8.30 -30.31
CA GLN A 372 -4.74 -7.82 -28.96
C GLN A 372 -5.61 -6.55 -29.03
N ASN A 373 -6.49 -6.37 -28.05
CA ASN A 373 -7.23 -5.13 -27.86
C ASN A 373 -6.35 -4.17 -27.03
N ILE A 374 -5.86 -3.09 -27.65
CA ILE A 374 -4.93 -2.13 -27.02
C ILE A 374 -5.64 -0.81 -26.81
N ALA A 375 -5.54 -0.26 -25.58
CA ALA A 375 -5.96 1.09 -25.28
C ALA A 375 -4.85 1.87 -24.56
N LEU A 376 -4.81 3.18 -24.84
CA LEU A 376 -3.94 4.14 -24.13
C LEU A 376 -4.82 5.15 -23.41
N GLY A 377 -4.46 5.47 -22.17
CA GLY A 377 -5.23 6.39 -21.37
C GLY A 377 -4.39 7.35 -20.55
N LEU A 378 -5.02 8.46 -20.18
CA LEU A 378 -4.53 9.42 -19.20
C LEU A 378 -5.47 9.39 -17.99
N ASN A 379 -4.90 9.63 -16.82
CA ASN A 379 -5.60 9.66 -15.56
C ASN A 379 -5.21 10.93 -14.79
N LEU A 380 -6.19 11.76 -14.40
CA LEU A 380 -6.00 12.84 -13.45
C LEU A 380 -6.63 12.41 -12.13
N PHE A 381 -5.95 12.67 -11.02
CA PHE A 381 -6.44 12.21 -9.73
C PHE A 381 -6.22 13.19 -8.59
N SER A 382 -7.06 13.06 -7.57
CA SER A 382 -6.87 13.60 -6.23
C SER A 382 -7.09 12.48 -5.23
N ASP A 383 -6.12 12.29 -4.35
CA ASP A 383 -6.18 11.32 -3.25
C ASP A 383 -6.11 12.07 -1.92
N GLY A 384 -6.72 11.53 -0.87
CA GLY A 384 -6.58 12.08 0.46
C GLY A 384 -6.85 11.06 1.55
N ALA A 385 -6.25 11.28 2.71
CA ALA A 385 -6.42 10.46 3.91
C ALA A 385 -6.42 11.31 5.18
N MET A 386 -7.01 10.78 6.25
CA MET A 386 -7.05 11.42 7.56
C MET A 386 -7.28 10.38 8.67
N ALA A 387 -6.67 10.61 9.82
CA ALA A 387 -6.97 9.87 11.05
C ALA A 387 -8.04 10.61 11.86
N PHE A 388 -9.26 10.06 11.90
CA PHE A 388 -10.40 10.65 12.63
C PHE A 388 -10.30 10.39 14.13
N ARG A 389 -9.87 9.17 14.51
CA ARG A 389 -9.60 8.78 15.89
C ARG A 389 -8.17 8.26 15.98
N GLY A 390 -7.38 8.91 16.82
CA GLY A 390 -5.98 8.61 17.00
C GLY A 390 -5.71 7.49 17.99
N VAL A 391 -4.50 6.98 17.93
CA VAL A 391 -3.86 6.18 18.97
C VAL A 391 -3.54 7.10 20.16
N ASN A 392 -3.59 6.59 21.37
CA ASN A 392 -3.13 7.34 22.54
C ASN A 392 -1.60 7.55 22.45
N THR A 393 -1.19 8.79 22.32
CA THR A 393 0.22 9.18 22.23
C THR A 393 0.70 9.92 23.49
N ALA A 394 -0.01 9.79 24.61
CA ALA A 394 0.39 10.42 25.86
C ALA A 394 1.77 9.94 26.34
N TYR A 395 2.57 10.87 26.85
CA TYR A 395 3.86 10.56 27.43
C TYR A 395 3.70 9.80 28.73
N ASN A 396 4.02 8.53 28.71
CA ASN A 396 4.03 7.66 29.90
C ASN A 396 5.31 6.81 29.89
N PRO A 397 6.48 7.41 30.19
CA PRO A 397 7.77 6.79 29.97
C PRO A 397 7.97 5.55 30.83
N VAL A 398 8.36 4.46 30.17
CA VAL A 398 8.73 3.19 30.81
C VAL A 398 10.23 3.16 31.08
N ASN A 399 11.03 3.69 30.15
CA ASN A 399 12.49 3.74 30.20
C ASN A 399 13.01 5.16 29.91
N ALA A 400 12.41 6.19 30.51
CA ALA A 400 12.76 7.55 30.21
C ALA A 400 14.11 7.94 30.83
N GLU A 401 15.10 8.04 30.03
CA GLU A 401 16.36 8.69 30.38
C GLU A 401 16.22 10.21 30.18
N GLY A 402 15.86 10.89 31.29
CA GLY A 402 16.09 12.31 31.43
C GLY A 402 15.22 13.30 30.64
N LEU A 403 15.48 14.60 30.87
CA LEU A 403 14.81 15.76 30.25
C LEU A 403 14.95 15.80 28.72
N ALA A 404 16.01 15.23 28.16
CA ALA A 404 16.24 15.21 26.72
C ALA A 404 15.23 14.32 25.94
N SER A 405 14.86 13.18 26.51
CA SER A 405 13.84 12.31 25.90
C SER A 405 12.48 12.99 25.87
N LYS A 406 12.13 13.74 26.92
CA LYS A 406 10.88 14.52 26.97
C LYS A 406 10.91 15.68 25.96
N GLY A 407 12.04 16.38 25.80
CA GLY A 407 12.18 17.44 24.80
C GLY A 407 12.00 16.93 23.38
N LEU A 408 12.54 15.74 23.07
CA LEU A 408 12.32 15.10 21.76
C LEU A 408 10.85 14.69 21.57
N TYR A 409 10.21 14.15 22.59
CA TYR A 409 8.77 13.85 22.54
C TYR A 409 7.96 15.12 22.22
N ASP A 410 8.19 16.22 22.95
CA ASP A 410 7.44 17.48 22.76
C ASP A 410 7.65 18.09 21.36
N LEU A 411 8.79 17.80 20.72
CA LEU A 411 9.08 18.20 19.35
C LEU A 411 8.34 17.34 18.32
N LEU A 412 8.31 16.03 18.54
CA LEU A 412 7.80 15.06 17.57
C LEU A 412 6.30 14.76 17.74
N VAL A 413 5.77 14.82 18.96
CA VAL A 413 4.36 14.57 19.26
C VAL A 413 3.67 15.87 19.63
N THR A 414 2.97 16.46 18.66
CA THR A 414 2.42 17.81 18.79
C THR A 414 1.13 17.89 19.59
N GLY A 415 0.46 16.76 19.84
CA GLY A 415 -0.86 16.70 20.51
C GLY A 415 -2.01 17.27 19.66
N LYS A 416 -1.74 17.71 18.43
CA LYS A 416 -2.75 18.28 17.53
C LYS A 416 -3.64 17.19 16.93
N LYS A 417 -4.91 17.53 16.68
CA LYS A 417 -5.78 16.66 15.86
C LYS A 417 -5.26 16.62 14.43
N ASP A 418 -5.46 15.47 13.80
CA ASP A 418 -5.14 15.32 12.38
C ASP A 418 -6.07 16.16 11.50
N THR A 419 -5.59 16.50 10.32
CA THR A 419 -6.33 17.21 9.26
C THR A 419 -6.10 16.49 7.93
N PRO A 420 -6.93 16.70 6.89
CA PRO A 420 -6.78 15.98 5.64
C PRO A 420 -5.40 16.13 5.01
N HIS A 421 -4.76 15.00 4.74
CA HIS A 421 -3.59 14.89 3.89
C HIS A 421 -4.08 14.74 2.45
N ILE A 422 -3.76 15.66 1.57
CA ILE A 422 -4.28 15.71 0.20
C ILE A 422 -3.14 15.69 -0.79
N SER A 423 -3.30 14.94 -1.86
CA SER A 423 -2.42 14.95 -3.02
C SER A 423 -3.20 15.08 -4.32
N VAL A 424 -2.51 15.54 -5.35
CA VAL A 424 -3.01 15.63 -6.72
C VAL A 424 -1.96 15.08 -7.68
N GLY A 425 -2.42 14.57 -8.82
CA GLY A 425 -1.48 14.00 -9.77
C GLY A 425 -2.08 13.62 -11.09
N ALA A 426 -1.20 13.07 -11.94
CA ALA A 426 -1.57 12.56 -13.24
C ALA A 426 -0.89 11.21 -13.50
N GLY A 427 -1.46 10.42 -14.40
CA GLY A 427 -0.91 9.14 -14.77
C GLY A 427 -1.22 8.75 -16.20
N PHE A 428 -0.44 7.78 -16.68
CA PHE A 428 -0.60 7.16 -17.99
C PHE A 428 -0.99 5.68 -17.82
N ARG A 429 -1.83 5.17 -18.72
CA ARG A 429 -2.28 3.77 -18.74
C ARG A 429 -2.02 3.15 -20.10
N PHE A 430 -1.38 1.99 -20.10
CA PHE A 430 -1.38 1.05 -21.21
C PHE A 430 -2.26 -0.13 -20.83
N ILE A 431 -3.31 -0.38 -21.60
CA ILE A 431 -4.32 -1.41 -21.33
C ILE A 431 -4.28 -2.41 -22.49
N MET A 432 -4.15 -3.70 -22.17
CA MET A 432 -4.18 -4.79 -23.13
C MET A 432 -5.21 -5.84 -22.69
N ASN A 433 -6.17 -6.14 -23.58
CA ASN A 433 -7.25 -7.11 -23.35
C ASN A 433 -8.03 -6.88 -22.03
N GLU A 434 -8.17 -5.62 -21.60
CA GLU A 434 -8.89 -5.18 -20.40
C GLU A 434 -8.32 -5.70 -19.05
N ASN A 435 -7.54 -6.80 -19.06
CA ASN A 435 -7.04 -7.47 -17.87
C ASN A 435 -5.56 -7.18 -17.56
N PHE A 436 -4.82 -6.70 -18.55
CA PHE A 436 -3.41 -6.35 -18.36
C PHE A 436 -3.24 -4.83 -18.49
N ILE A 437 -2.98 -4.18 -17.38
CA ILE A 437 -2.89 -2.72 -17.30
C ILE A 437 -1.54 -2.35 -16.70
N ILE A 438 -0.74 -1.58 -17.43
CA ILE A 438 0.46 -0.92 -16.89
C ILE A 438 0.08 0.51 -16.54
N ALA A 439 0.33 0.87 -15.31
CA ALA A 439 0.08 2.20 -14.75
C ALA A 439 1.40 2.92 -14.48
N LEU A 440 1.48 4.18 -14.90
CA LEU A 440 2.53 5.13 -14.52
C LEU A 440 1.85 6.34 -13.90
N ASP A 441 2.05 6.57 -12.61
CA ASP A 441 1.45 7.69 -11.88
C ASP A 441 2.54 8.59 -11.28
N TYR A 442 2.27 9.89 -11.27
CA TYR A 442 3.04 10.88 -10.52
C TYR A 442 2.09 11.71 -9.67
N GLY A 443 2.33 11.72 -8.36
CA GLY A 443 1.53 12.46 -7.38
C GLY A 443 2.38 13.43 -6.56
N MET A 444 1.75 14.54 -6.16
CA MET A 444 2.37 15.54 -5.27
C MET A 444 1.42 15.89 -4.12
N PRO A 445 1.91 15.98 -2.89
CA PRO A 445 1.11 16.42 -1.76
C PRO A 445 0.83 17.93 -1.87
N VAL A 446 -0.40 18.33 -1.55
CA VAL A 446 -0.82 19.74 -1.53
C VAL A 446 -0.03 20.53 -0.47
N SER A 447 0.36 19.88 0.62
CA SER A 447 1.17 20.47 1.70
C SER A 447 2.53 21.02 1.22
N LYS A 448 3.05 20.53 0.09
CA LYS A 448 4.27 21.05 -0.55
C LYS A 448 4.11 22.53 -1.00
N PHE A 449 2.91 22.92 -1.37
CA PHE A 449 2.60 24.27 -1.90
C PHE A 449 2.19 25.26 -0.81
N TYR A 450 2.18 24.85 0.45
CA TYR A 450 1.89 25.76 1.56
C TYR A 450 2.98 26.84 1.66
N LYS A 451 2.60 28.01 2.17
CA LYS A 451 3.52 29.14 2.37
C LYS A 451 4.62 28.77 3.37
N ASP A 452 5.77 29.41 3.24
CA ASP A 452 6.85 29.31 4.22
C ASP A 452 6.35 29.72 5.60
N GLY A 453 6.77 29.01 6.63
CA GLY A 453 6.27 29.16 8.00
C GLY A 453 5.01 28.39 8.34
N ASN A 454 4.32 27.76 7.36
CA ASN A 454 3.25 26.82 7.66
C ASN A 454 3.83 25.53 8.25
N PRO A 455 3.42 25.08 9.45
CA PRO A 455 4.00 23.89 10.11
C PRO A 455 3.71 22.58 9.36
N LEU A 456 2.73 22.57 8.45
CA LEU A 456 2.39 21.39 7.64
C LEU A 456 3.16 21.30 6.32
N LYS A 457 3.94 22.36 5.97
CA LYS A 457 4.71 22.36 4.73
C LYS A 457 5.74 21.24 4.73
N GLY A 458 5.69 20.40 3.67
CA GLY A 458 6.62 19.29 3.48
C GLY A 458 6.40 18.08 4.39
N GLN A 459 5.42 18.10 5.30
CA GLN A 459 5.14 16.99 6.22
C GLN A 459 4.72 15.68 5.53
N ASP A 460 4.16 15.77 4.33
CA ASP A 460 3.70 14.62 3.55
C ASP A 460 4.70 14.16 2.49
N GLY A 461 5.85 14.83 2.39
CA GLY A 461 6.89 14.54 1.42
C GLY A 461 6.88 15.45 0.20
N ASP A 462 7.68 15.07 -0.79
CA ASP A 462 7.95 15.88 -1.99
C ASP A 462 7.18 15.42 -3.22
N GLY A 463 6.40 14.36 -3.09
CA GLY A 463 5.73 13.66 -4.17
C GLY A 463 6.41 12.34 -4.52
N GLY A 464 5.77 11.56 -5.40
CA GLY A 464 6.25 10.23 -5.77
C GLY A 464 5.85 9.82 -7.17
N MET A 465 6.70 9.02 -7.80
CA MET A 465 6.43 8.35 -9.07
C MET A 465 6.25 6.86 -8.81
N TYR A 466 5.25 6.27 -9.46
CA TYR A 466 4.87 4.87 -9.28
C TYR A 466 4.63 4.22 -10.63
N ILE A 467 5.23 3.05 -10.83
CA ILE A 467 4.97 2.18 -11.99
C ILE A 467 4.47 0.86 -11.45
N GLY A 468 3.33 0.40 -11.90
CA GLY A 468 2.70 -0.81 -11.39
C GLY A 468 1.70 -1.42 -12.35
N LEU A 469 0.99 -2.43 -11.88
CA LEU A 469 -0.05 -3.14 -12.62
C LEU A 469 -1.44 -2.78 -12.06
N GLY A 470 -2.42 -2.67 -12.95
CA GLY A 470 -3.83 -2.41 -12.63
C GLY A 470 -4.18 -0.93 -12.46
N TYR A 471 -5.48 -0.67 -12.31
CA TYR A 471 -5.98 0.57 -11.72
C TYR A 471 -5.83 0.49 -10.19
N LEU A 472 -5.94 1.64 -9.53
CA LEU A 472 -5.86 1.70 -8.07
C LEU A 472 -7.10 1.04 -7.40
N PHE A 473 -8.26 1.08 -8.09
CA PHE A 473 -9.53 0.47 -7.66
C PHE A 473 -10.45 0.28 -8.86
#